data_c0169ac0a3627fbe3c797a0b16a2f2fe
#
_entry.id   c0169ac0a3627fbe3c797a0b16a2f2fe
#
_cell.length_a   1.000
_cell.length_b   1.000
_cell.length_c   1.000
_cell.angle_alpha   90.00
_cell.angle_beta   90.00
_cell.angle_gamma   90.00
#
_symmetry.space_group_name_H-M   'P 1'
#
loop_
_entity.id
_entity.type
_entity.pdbx_description
1 polymer ?
#
loop_
_entity_poly.entity_id
_entity_poly.type
_entity_poly.pdbx_seq_one_letter_code
_entity_poly.pdbx_strand_id
1 'polypeptide(L)'
;DSSTSRGLGDVYKRQIYAERQDRIVQIHTAQGTYQCYQSLTKIMKLLGRNFLRCHGGYVVNYNYIDTVMRESVILSNGTEIPIGRTYRTSFHEQYMRMVEQHV
;
A
#
# COMPACT_ATOMS: atom_id res chain seq x y z
N ASP A 1 -3.54 -3.87 -24.49
CA ASP A 1 -4.74 -4.50 -24.00
C ASP A 1 -5.67 -3.47 -23.38
N SER A 2 -6.87 -3.32 -23.94
CA SER A 2 -7.83 -2.33 -23.46
C SER A 2 -8.30 -2.63 -22.04
N SER A 3 -8.28 -3.88 -21.62
CA SER A 3 -8.62 -4.26 -20.26
C SER A 3 -7.59 -3.76 -19.27
N THR A 4 -6.36 -3.52 -19.71
CA THR A 4 -5.28 -3.08 -18.86
C THR A 4 -5.53 -1.69 -18.29
N SER A 5 -6.00 -0.75 -19.10
CA SER A 5 -6.21 0.61 -18.62
C SER A 5 -7.41 0.72 -17.68
N ARG A 6 -8.45 -0.08 -17.88
CA ARG A 6 -9.57 -0.15 -16.94
C ARG A 6 -9.19 -0.95 -15.70
N GLY A 7 -8.50 -2.07 -15.92
CA GLY A 7 -8.10 -2.95 -14.84
C GLY A 7 -7.12 -2.32 -13.87
N LEU A 8 -6.28 -1.40 -14.34
CA LEU A 8 -5.30 -0.76 -13.48
C LEU A 8 -5.95 0.04 -12.36
N GLY A 9 -7.03 0.77 -12.64
CA GLY A 9 -7.73 1.50 -11.61
C GLY A 9 -8.29 0.58 -10.54
N ASP A 10 -8.93 -0.52 -10.94
CA ASP A 10 -9.46 -1.52 -10.02
C ASP A 10 -8.33 -2.26 -9.29
N VAL A 11 -7.26 -2.59 -10.02
CA VAL A 11 -6.11 -3.27 -9.44
C VAL A 11 -5.50 -2.41 -8.34
N TYR A 12 -5.31 -1.11 -8.59
CA TYR A 12 -4.76 -0.22 -7.58
C TYR A 12 -5.65 -0.15 -6.34
N LYS A 13 -6.96 -0.10 -6.53
CA LYS A 13 -7.90 0.01 -5.41
C LYS A 13 -8.02 -1.29 -4.62
N ARG A 14 -7.76 -2.43 -5.25
CA ARG A 14 -7.87 -3.74 -4.61
C ARG A 14 -6.55 -4.28 -4.10
N GLN A 15 -5.47 -3.53 -4.25
CA GLN A 15 -4.17 -4.01 -3.81
C GLN A 15 -4.11 -4.13 -2.29
N ILE A 16 -3.40 -5.15 -1.85
CA ILE A 16 -3.11 -5.35 -0.43
C ILE A 16 -1.92 -4.48 -0.06
N TYR A 17 -0.89 -4.51 -0.89
CA TYR A 17 0.26 -3.63 -0.74
C TYR A 17 1.00 -3.54 -2.07
N ALA A 18 1.84 -2.53 -2.21
CA ALA A 18 2.73 -2.37 -3.36
C ALA A 18 4.16 -2.27 -2.85
N GLU A 19 5.09 -2.91 -3.57
CA GLU A 19 6.50 -2.83 -3.21
C GLU A 19 7.33 -2.43 -4.42
N ARG A 20 8.34 -1.62 -4.17
CA ARG A 20 9.27 -1.19 -5.20
C ARG A 20 10.46 -2.13 -5.24
N GLN A 21 10.75 -2.65 -6.44
CA GLN A 21 11.96 -3.41 -6.71
C GLN A 21 12.66 -2.76 -7.88
N ASP A 22 13.76 -2.07 -7.60
CA ASP A 22 14.50 -1.28 -8.59
C ASP A 22 13.59 -0.26 -9.27
N ARG A 23 13.31 -0.43 -10.56
CA ARG A 23 12.47 0.48 -11.35
C ARG A 23 11.05 -0.01 -11.50
N ILE A 24 10.76 -1.17 -10.94
CA ILE A 24 9.46 -1.80 -11.09
C ILE A 24 8.73 -1.77 -9.74
N VAL A 25 7.45 -1.44 -9.78
CA VAL A 25 6.59 -1.55 -8.62
C VAL A 25 5.72 -2.77 -8.79
N GLN A 26 5.73 -3.66 -7.81
CA GLN A 26 4.88 -4.85 -7.81
C GLN A 26 3.66 -4.57 -6.96
N ILE A 27 2.50 -4.70 -7.57
CA ILE A 27 1.21 -4.47 -6.90
C ILE A 27 0.63 -5.82 -6.56
N HIS A 28 0.54 -6.12 -5.27
CA HIS A 28 0.05 -7.40 -4.78
C HIS A 28 -1.42 -7.30 -4.41
N THR A 29 -2.23 -8.12 -5.06
CA THR A 29 -3.67 -8.18 -4.79
C THR A 29 -4.06 -9.60 -4.40
N ALA A 30 -5.29 -9.77 -3.92
CA ALA A 30 -5.82 -11.10 -3.62
C ALA A 30 -5.92 -12.00 -4.85
N GLN A 31 -5.95 -11.40 -6.04
CA GLN A 31 -6.11 -12.13 -7.30
C GLN A 31 -4.78 -12.37 -8.02
N GLY A 32 -3.69 -11.77 -7.55
CA GLY A 32 -2.38 -11.94 -8.16
C GLY A 32 -1.50 -10.73 -7.99
N THR A 33 -0.34 -10.78 -8.63
CA THR A 33 0.66 -9.71 -8.58
C THR A 33 0.80 -9.09 -9.96
N TYR A 34 0.81 -7.77 -10.01
CA TYR A 34 0.93 -6.99 -11.24
C TYR A 34 2.15 -6.11 -11.18
N GLN A 35 2.80 -5.89 -12.31
CA GLN A 35 3.98 -5.04 -12.39
C GLN A 35 3.64 -3.70 -13.03
N CYS A 36 4.27 -2.65 -12.51
CA CYS A 36 4.06 -1.30 -12.99
C CYS A 36 5.40 -0.58 -13.00
N TYR A 37 5.61 0.27 -14.00
CA TYR A 37 6.86 1.00 -14.15
C TYR A 37 6.78 2.43 -13.60
N GLN A 38 5.69 2.77 -12.93
CA GLN A 38 5.53 4.08 -12.31
C GLN A 38 6.12 4.08 -10.90
N SER A 39 6.48 5.28 -10.42
CA SER A 39 7.01 5.42 -9.07
C SER A 39 5.90 5.23 -8.04
N LEU A 40 6.28 4.85 -6.81
CA LEU A 40 5.33 4.72 -5.71
C LEU A 40 4.62 6.05 -5.43
N THR A 41 5.32 7.16 -5.59
CA THR A 41 4.72 8.48 -5.38
C THR A 41 3.58 8.73 -6.35
N LYS A 42 3.77 8.38 -7.62
CA LYS A 42 2.69 8.51 -8.60
C LYS A 42 1.54 7.57 -8.29
N ILE A 43 1.85 6.34 -7.91
CA ILE A 43 0.83 5.36 -7.57
C ILE A 43 0.01 5.85 -6.37
N MET A 44 0.65 6.43 -5.37
CA MET A 44 -0.05 7.00 -4.22
C MET A 44 -1.07 8.06 -4.61
N LYS A 45 -0.75 8.88 -5.61
CA LYS A 45 -1.68 9.90 -6.08
C LYS A 45 -2.92 9.29 -6.74
N LEU A 46 -2.77 8.11 -7.33
CA LEU A 46 -3.87 7.42 -7.98
C LEU A 46 -4.74 6.62 -7.02
N LEU A 47 -4.18 6.25 -5.86
CA LEU A 47 -4.82 5.31 -4.95
C LEU A 47 -5.83 5.92 -3.99
N GLY A 48 -5.72 7.21 -3.73
CA GLY A 48 -6.65 7.86 -2.83
C GLY A 48 -6.27 7.71 -1.35
N ARG A 49 -7.28 7.81 -0.48
CA ARG A 49 -7.05 8.00 0.95
C ARG A 49 -6.80 6.73 1.76
N ASN A 50 -7.12 5.57 1.19
CA ASN A 50 -7.04 4.31 1.94
C ASN A 50 -5.66 3.66 1.90
N PHE A 51 -4.66 4.38 1.40
CA PHE A 51 -3.33 3.82 1.23
C PHE A 51 -2.31 4.63 2.01
N LEU A 52 -1.44 3.91 2.71
CA LEU A 52 -0.45 4.52 3.60
C LEU A 52 0.95 4.13 3.15
N ARG A 53 1.83 5.09 3.14
CA ARG A 53 3.23 4.83 2.84
C ARG A 53 3.96 4.54 4.14
N CYS A 54 4.40 3.30 4.30
CA CYS A 54 5.08 2.87 5.54
C CYS A 54 6.59 2.72 5.37
N HIS A 55 7.08 2.80 4.13
CA HIS A 55 8.51 2.63 3.84
C HIS A 55 8.79 3.27 2.49
N GLY A 56 10.06 3.60 2.24
CA GLY A 56 10.47 4.14 0.94
C GLY A 56 10.16 3.21 -0.22
N GLY A 57 10.04 1.92 0.03
CA GLY A 57 9.72 0.93 -0.99
C GLY A 57 8.39 0.23 -0.81
N TYR A 58 7.52 0.67 0.11
CA TYR A 58 6.26 -0.02 0.38
C TYR A 58 5.11 0.95 0.59
N VAL A 59 3.95 0.56 0.05
CA VAL A 59 2.66 1.22 0.28
C VAL A 59 1.66 0.13 0.69
N VAL A 60 0.89 0.35 1.75
CA VAL A 60 -0.07 -0.64 2.24
C VAL A 60 -1.49 -0.09 2.18
N ASN A 61 -2.44 -1.00 1.98
CA ASN A 61 -3.86 -0.66 1.96
C ASN A 61 -4.41 -0.74 3.37
N TYR A 62 -4.99 0.36 3.86
CA TYR A 62 -5.57 0.42 5.19
C TYR A 62 -6.55 -0.71 5.45
N ASN A 63 -7.38 -1.05 4.45
CA ASN A 63 -8.42 -2.06 4.60
C ASN A 63 -7.88 -3.47 4.82
N TYR A 64 -6.61 -3.69 4.52
CA TYR A 64 -5.96 -4.99 4.69
C TYR A 64 -4.98 -5.01 5.87
N ILE A 65 -4.91 -3.94 6.64
CA ILE A 65 -4.05 -3.90 7.83
C ILE A 65 -4.73 -4.69 8.95
N ASP A 66 -4.04 -5.72 9.44
CA ASP A 66 -4.50 -6.50 10.57
C ASP A 66 -3.95 -5.96 11.88
N THR A 67 -2.62 -5.79 11.95
CA THR A 67 -1.96 -5.35 13.16
C THR A 67 -0.86 -4.34 12.81
N VAL A 68 -0.82 -3.24 13.55
CA VAL A 68 0.27 -2.26 13.41
C VAL A 68 1.20 -2.40 14.61
N MET A 69 2.46 -2.71 14.34
CA MET A 69 3.49 -2.77 15.34
C MET A 69 4.40 -1.55 15.21
N ARG A 70 5.35 -1.42 16.13
CA ARG A 70 6.23 -0.25 16.14
C ARG A 70 7.08 -0.14 14.88
N GLU A 71 7.57 -1.27 14.37
CA GLU A 71 8.52 -1.29 13.27
C GLU A 71 8.01 -2.04 12.05
N SER A 72 6.79 -2.56 12.12
CA SER A 72 6.22 -3.32 11.01
C SER A 72 4.71 -3.31 11.06
N VAL A 73 4.12 -3.73 9.95
CA VAL A 73 2.67 -3.86 9.79
C VAL A 73 2.38 -5.27 9.35
N ILE A 74 1.43 -5.93 10.01
CA ILE A 74 0.97 -7.25 9.60
C ILE A 74 -0.33 -7.07 8.84
N LEU A 75 -0.36 -7.58 7.61
CA LEU A 75 -1.54 -7.50 6.77
C LEU A 75 -2.44 -8.71 7.00
N SER A 76 -3.69 -8.61 6.57
CA SER A 76 -4.68 -9.65 6.79
C SER A 76 -4.32 -10.97 6.11
N ASN A 77 -3.48 -10.94 5.08
CA ASN A 77 -2.98 -12.15 4.43
C ASN A 77 -1.75 -12.76 5.12
N GLY A 78 -1.33 -12.19 6.25
CA GLY A 78 -0.17 -12.67 7.00
C GLY A 78 1.16 -12.04 6.60
N THR A 79 1.18 -11.20 5.60
CA THR A 79 2.42 -10.57 5.15
C THR A 79 2.86 -9.48 6.14
N GLU A 80 4.12 -9.50 6.50
CA GLU A 80 4.71 -8.47 7.36
C GLU A 80 5.47 -7.47 6.50
N ILE A 81 5.13 -6.17 6.63
CA ILE A 81 5.74 -5.09 5.88
C ILE A 81 6.52 -4.20 6.85
N PRO A 82 7.79 -3.92 6.60
CA PRO A 82 8.57 -3.07 7.51
C PRO A 82 8.12 -1.61 7.42
N ILE A 83 8.19 -0.92 8.55
CA ILE A 83 7.97 0.52 8.60
C ILE A 83 9.33 1.19 8.66
N GLY A 84 9.65 1.99 7.63
CA GLY A 84 10.92 2.70 7.58
C GLY A 84 11.02 3.72 8.70
N ARG A 85 12.25 3.93 9.19
CA ARG A 85 12.49 4.83 10.33
C ARG A 85 11.94 6.24 10.08
N THR A 86 12.14 6.76 8.87
CA THR A 86 11.67 8.10 8.51
C THR A 86 10.17 8.18 8.32
N TYR A 87 9.51 7.04 8.12
CA TYR A 87 8.06 6.99 7.91
C TYR A 87 7.28 6.62 9.17
N ARG A 88 7.98 6.28 10.24
CA ARG A 88 7.35 5.72 11.44
C ARG A 88 6.31 6.68 12.04
N THR A 89 6.71 7.90 12.29
CA THR A 89 5.83 8.89 12.91
C THR A 89 4.64 9.22 12.02
N SER A 90 4.91 9.55 10.75
CA SER A 90 3.82 9.94 9.84
C SER A 90 2.88 8.78 9.55
N PHE A 91 3.39 7.56 9.44
CA PHE A 91 2.55 6.40 9.24
C PHE A 91 1.60 6.19 10.41
N HIS A 92 2.13 6.22 11.63
CA HIS A 92 1.30 6.01 12.82
C HIS A 92 0.25 7.10 12.98
N GLU A 93 0.61 8.36 12.69
CA GLU A 93 -0.35 9.46 12.75
C GLU A 93 -1.46 9.28 11.71
N GLN A 94 -1.11 8.96 10.48
CA GLN A 94 -2.10 8.75 9.43
C GLN A 94 -2.99 7.56 9.73
N TYR A 95 -2.41 6.48 10.22
CA TYR A 95 -3.18 5.30 10.59
C TYR A 95 -4.20 5.63 11.69
N MET A 96 -3.80 6.34 12.72
CA MET A 96 -4.69 6.71 13.82
C MET A 96 -5.82 7.62 13.36
N ARG A 97 -5.53 8.56 12.45
CA ARG A 97 -6.58 9.39 11.87
C ARG A 97 -7.61 8.56 11.11
N MET A 98 -7.14 7.57 10.35
CA MET A 98 -8.04 6.71 9.60
C MET A 98 -8.89 5.85 10.51
N VAL A 99 -8.33 5.36 11.60
CA VAL A 99 -9.09 4.61 12.61
C VAL A 99 -10.19 5.49 13.20
N GLU A 100 -9.88 6.74 13.54
CA GLU A 100 -10.86 7.67 14.07
C GLU A 100 -11.99 7.96 13.08
N GLN A 101 -11.67 8.07 11.80
CA GLN A 101 -12.67 8.35 10.77
C GLN A 101 -13.59 7.16 10.50
N HIS A 102 -13.13 5.95 10.82
CA HIS A 102 -13.89 4.72 10.56
C HIS A 102 -14.63 4.19 11.78
N VAL A 103 -14.54 4.89 12.90
CA VAL A 103 -15.24 4.50 14.14
C VAL A 103 -16.66 5.04 14.19
#